data_4ac220895ce9ac3c1aa30a9f21772778
#
_entry.id   4ac220895ce9ac3c1aa30a9f21772778
#
_cell.length_a   1.000
_cell.length_b   1.000
_cell.length_c   1.000
_cell.angle_alpha   90.00
_cell.angle_beta   90.00
_cell.angle_gamma   90.00
#
_symmetry.space_group_name_H-M   'P 1'
#
loop_
_entity.id
_entity.type
_entity.pdbx_description
1 polymer ?
#
loop_
_entity_poly.entity_id
_entity_poly.type
_entity_poly.pdbx_seq_one_letter_code
_entity_poly.pdbx_strand_id
1 'polypeptide(L)'
;MNTISPEVKTALVTGTDHGVGFSLAKKLLSRGYFVIAVRIDETEKQIDALQSSYPNQMAIFCADIGSDESVFKASNDIKNMTDHIDLLINCAGILGDMNKNLGDDLDFDEIMRVINVNAIGALRIT
;
A
#
# COMPACT_ATOMS: atom_id res chain seq x y z
N MET A 1 1.63 -22.04 -1.76
CA MET A 1 3.03 -22.34 -1.34
C MET A 1 3.68 -21.01 -0.93
N ASN A 2 4.23 -20.98 0.28
CA ASN A 2 4.92 -19.79 0.77
C ASN A 2 6.29 -19.69 0.11
N THR A 3 6.56 -18.54 -0.52
CA THR A 3 7.86 -18.26 -1.16
C THR A 3 8.81 -17.52 -0.22
N ILE A 4 8.30 -16.99 0.89
CA ILE A 4 9.08 -16.27 1.89
C ILE A 4 9.41 -17.22 3.04
N SER A 5 10.69 -17.27 3.42
CA SER A 5 11.11 -18.08 4.57
C SER A 5 10.43 -17.62 5.85
N PRO A 6 9.95 -18.55 6.72
CA PRO A 6 9.33 -18.19 7.99
C PRO A 6 10.23 -17.39 8.95
N GLU A 7 11.53 -17.46 8.77
CA GLU A 7 12.51 -16.75 9.61
C GLU A 7 12.71 -15.28 9.17
N VAL A 8 12.28 -14.92 7.97
CA VAL A 8 12.40 -13.57 7.45
C VAL A 8 11.19 -12.75 7.90
N LYS A 9 11.43 -11.63 8.54
CA LYS A 9 10.37 -10.69 8.91
C LYS A 9 9.77 -10.05 7.66
N THR A 10 8.45 -10.06 7.59
CA THR A 10 7.69 -9.55 6.45
C THR A 10 6.93 -8.29 6.86
N ALA A 11 7.11 -7.24 6.08
CA ALA A 11 6.38 -5.98 6.24
C ALA A 11 5.49 -5.73 5.03
N LEU A 12 4.25 -5.32 5.26
CA LEU A 12 3.35 -4.83 4.23
C LEU A 12 3.19 -3.32 4.40
N VAL A 13 3.43 -2.57 3.35
CA VAL A 13 3.33 -1.10 3.33
C VAL A 13 2.40 -0.69 2.21
N THR A 14 1.36 0.07 2.52
CA THR A 14 0.49 0.68 1.51
C THR A 14 0.96 2.09 1.15
N GLY A 15 0.56 2.59 -0.02
CA GLY A 15 0.94 3.93 -0.45
C GLY A 15 2.43 4.07 -0.77
N THR A 16 3.02 3.04 -1.38
CA THR A 16 4.45 2.99 -1.69
C THR A 16 4.84 3.67 -3.00
N ASP A 17 3.89 4.26 -3.71
CA ASP A 17 4.09 4.94 -4.98
C ASP A 17 5.14 6.05 -4.90
N HIS A 18 5.08 6.82 -3.82
CA HIS A 18 5.98 7.96 -3.56
C HIS A 18 5.96 8.35 -2.06
N GLY A 19 6.70 9.39 -1.72
CA GLY A 19 6.65 10.03 -0.40
C GLY A 19 7.03 9.11 0.76
N VAL A 20 6.24 9.19 1.83
CA VAL A 20 6.52 8.48 3.11
C VAL A 20 6.48 6.97 2.93
N GLY A 21 5.47 6.44 2.25
CA GLY A 21 5.35 4.99 2.02
C GLY A 21 6.53 4.41 1.25
N PHE A 22 6.98 5.10 0.20
CA PHE A 22 8.18 4.73 -0.54
C PHE A 22 9.43 4.73 0.35
N SER A 23 9.62 5.80 1.13
CA SER A 23 10.78 5.93 2.02
C SER A 23 10.80 4.87 3.11
N LEU A 24 9.64 4.51 3.65
CA LEU A 24 9.50 3.43 4.64
C LEU A 24 9.84 2.08 4.03
N ALA A 25 9.34 1.78 2.84
CA ALA A 25 9.66 0.55 2.13
C ALA A 25 11.18 0.40 1.91
N LYS A 26 11.82 1.46 1.43
CA LYS A 26 13.27 1.52 1.25
C LYS A 26 14.03 1.27 2.56
N LYS A 27 13.59 1.88 3.65
CA LYS A 27 14.23 1.71 4.97
C LYS A 27 14.07 0.29 5.51
N LEU A 28 12.90 -0.31 5.35
CA LEU A 28 12.63 -1.69 5.78
C LEU A 28 13.49 -2.69 4.99
N LEU A 29 13.62 -2.51 3.69
CA LEU A 29 14.50 -3.33 2.86
C LEU A 29 15.95 -3.26 3.36
N SER A 30 16.45 -2.07 3.67
CA SER A 30 17.81 -1.88 4.21
C SER A 30 18.01 -2.53 5.58
N ARG A 31 16.93 -2.85 6.29
CA ARG A 31 16.94 -3.54 7.58
C ARG A 31 16.68 -5.05 7.49
N GLY A 32 16.62 -5.58 6.27
CA GLY A 32 16.49 -7.02 6.05
C GLY A 32 15.04 -7.55 6.06
N TYR A 33 14.04 -6.68 6.08
CA TYR A 33 12.66 -7.14 5.90
C TYR A 33 12.41 -7.58 4.47
N PHE A 34 11.59 -8.60 4.30
CA PHE A 34 10.88 -8.78 3.04
C PHE A 34 9.73 -7.76 2.99
N VAL A 35 9.67 -6.95 1.95
CA VAL A 35 8.68 -5.88 1.83
C VAL A 35 7.65 -6.21 0.77
N ILE A 36 6.40 -6.27 1.19
CA ILE A 36 5.23 -6.31 0.30
C ILE A 36 4.76 -4.87 0.14
N ALA A 37 5.04 -4.29 -1.02
CA ALA A 37 4.69 -2.91 -1.34
C ALA A 37 3.37 -2.87 -2.10
N VAL A 38 2.41 -2.12 -1.59
CA VAL A 38 1.11 -1.92 -2.24
C VAL A 38 1.04 -0.51 -2.80
N ARG A 39 0.84 -0.40 -4.10
CA ARG A 39 0.70 0.85 -4.84
C ARG A 39 -0.63 0.91 -5.58
N ILE A 40 -1.01 2.10 -6.02
CA ILE A 40 -2.16 2.32 -6.90
C ILE A 40 -1.74 2.85 -8.27
N ASP A 41 -0.69 3.65 -8.34
CA ASP A 41 -0.23 4.31 -9.56
C ASP A 41 0.93 3.54 -10.21
N GLU A 42 0.63 2.82 -11.28
CA GLU A 42 1.63 2.06 -12.04
C GLU A 42 2.53 2.93 -12.92
N THR A 43 2.23 4.23 -13.05
CA THR A 43 3.08 5.17 -13.78
C THR A 43 4.29 5.62 -12.96
N GLU A 44 4.21 5.55 -11.63
CA GLU A 44 5.31 5.84 -10.73
C GLU A 44 6.33 4.70 -10.75
N LYS A 45 7.51 4.96 -11.29
CA LYS A 45 8.52 3.94 -11.54
C LYS A 45 9.61 3.81 -10.47
N GLN A 46 9.64 4.69 -9.47
CA GLN A 46 10.67 4.62 -8.44
C GLN A 46 10.58 3.34 -7.59
N ILE A 47 9.36 2.82 -7.36
CA ILE A 47 9.19 1.57 -6.62
C ILE A 47 9.67 0.36 -7.44
N ASP A 48 9.48 0.36 -8.75
CA ASP A 48 10.01 -0.67 -9.65
C ASP A 48 11.55 -0.66 -9.67
N ALA A 49 12.15 0.53 -9.69
CA ALA A 49 13.61 0.68 -9.60
C ALA A 49 14.14 0.17 -8.25
N LEU A 50 13.41 0.43 -7.17
CA LEU A 50 13.76 -0.08 -5.84
C LEU A 50 13.71 -1.61 -5.81
N GLN A 51 12.69 -2.23 -6.40
CA GLN A 51 12.59 -3.68 -6.52
C GLN A 51 13.78 -4.28 -7.27
N SER A 52 14.24 -3.61 -8.32
CA SER A 52 15.42 -4.04 -9.09
C SER A 52 16.69 -4.08 -8.24
N SER A 53 16.80 -3.21 -7.24
CA SER A 53 17.92 -3.19 -6.28
C SER A 53 17.79 -4.27 -5.20
N TYR A 54 16.60 -4.82 -4.98
CA TYR A 54 16.30 -5.84 -3.97
C TYR A 54 15.48 -6.99 -4.57
N PRO A 55 16.02 -7.71 -5.57
CA PRO A 55 15.22 -8.60 -6.43
C PRO A 55 14.56 -9.78 -5.71
N ASN A 56 15.12 -10.21 -4.57
CA ASN A 56 14.61 -11.35 -3.80
C ASN A 56 14.03 -10.95 -2.45
N GLN A 57 13.79 -9.66 -2.22
CA GLN A 57 13.43 -9.12 -0.92
C GLN A 57 12.19 -8.24 -0.99
N MET A 58 11.57 -8.14 -2.15
CA MET A 58 10.44 -7.24 -2.37
C MET A 58 9.45 -7.83 -3.38
N ALA A 59 8.16 -7.65 -3.09
CA ALA A 59 7.07 -7.89 -4.02
C ALA A 59 6.20 -6.63 -4.11
N ILE A 60 5.69 -6.33 -5.31
CA ILE A 60 4.84 -5.17 -5.57
C ILE A 60 3.46 -5.66 -5.98
N PHE A 61 2.42 -5.13 -5.33
CA PHE A 61 1.03 -5.35 -5.70
C PHE A 61 0.35 -4.02 -5.99
N CYS A 62 -0.52 -4.01 -6.99
CA CYS A 62 -1.38 -2.88 -7.27
C CYS A 62 -2.74 -3.12 -6.62
N ALA A 63 -3.18 -2.21 -5.76
CA ALA A 63 -4.49 -2.28 -5.14
C ALA A 63 -5.04 -0.90 -4.82
N ASP A 64 -6.32 -0.71 -5.14
CA ASP A 64 -7.10 0.43 -4.68
C ASP A 64 -7.73 0.05 -3.34
N ILE A 65 -7.24 0.64 -2.25
CA ILE A 65 -7.77 0.37 -0.90
C ILE A 65 -9.19 0.93 -0.68
N GLY A 66 -9.68 1.75 -1.59
CA GLY A 66 -11.07 2.19 -1.64
C GLY A 66 -12.04 1.17 -2.25
N SER A 67 -11.55 0.04 -2.75
CA SER A 67 -12.32 -1.01 -3.43
C SER A 67 -12.20 -2.34 -2.72
N ASP A 68 -13.33 -2.91 -2.29
CA ASP A 68 -13.40 -4.23 -1.67
C ASP A 68 -12.82 -5.31 -2.59
N GLU A 69 -13.21 -5.29 -3.88
CA GLU A 69 -12.76 -6.26 -4.87
C GLU A 69 -11.24 -6.20 -5.08
N SER A 70 -10.69 -4.99 -5.20
CA SER A 70 -9.26 -4.78 -5.41
C SER A 70 -8.44 -5.29 -4.22
N VAL A 71 -8.86 -4.98 -3.01
CA VAL A 71 -8.20 -5.44 -1.79
C VAL A 71 -8.32 -6.95 -1.63
N PHE A 72 -9.50 -7.52 -1.90
CA PHE A 72 -9.71 -8.96 -1.82
C PHE A 72 -8.78 -9.73 -2.78
N LYS A 73 -8.65 -9.25 -4.01
CA LYS A 73 -7.74 -9.84 -5.00
C LYS A 73 -6.28 -9.79 -4.53
N ALA A 74 -5.82 -8.62 -4.13
CA ALA A 74 -4.46 -8.45 -3.63
C ALA A 74 -4.20 -9.31 -2.39
N SER A 75 -5.16 -9.40 -1.48
CA SER A 75 -5.08 -10.24 -0.29
C SER A 75 -4.88 -11.72 -0.64
N ASN A 76 -5.62 -12.24 -1.61
CA ASN A 76 -5.47 -13.63 -2.05
C ASN A 76 -4.09 -13.87 -2.67
N ASP A 77 -3.60 -12.95 -3.49
CA ASP A 77 -2.27 -13.05 -4.09
C ASP A 77 -1.17 -13.04 -3.01
N ILE A 78 -1.31 -12.16 -2.02
CA ILE A 78 -0.36 -12.07 -0.89
C ILE A 78 -0.37 -13.34 -0.04
N LYS A 79 -1.55 -13.90 0.24
CA LYS A 79 -1.68 -15.17 0.99
C LYS A 79 -1.00 -16.36 0.31
N ASN A 80 -0.86 -16.31 -1.01
CA ASN A 80 -0.12 -17.32 -1.74
C ASN A 80 1.40 -17.19 -1.58
N MET A 81 1.89 -16.05 -1.13
CA MET A 81 3.31 -15.78 -0.92
C MET A 81 3.76 -16.03 0.52
N THR A 82 2.93 -15.66 1.48
CA THR A 82 3.27 -15.75 2.91
C THR A 82 2.03 -16.04 3.74
N ASP A 83 2.21 -16.71 4.85
CA ASP A 83 1.16 -16.98 5.85
C ASP A 83 1.22 -15.99 7.02
N HIS A 84 2.19 -15.09 7.03
CA HIS A 84 2.35 -14.12 8.12
C HIS A 84 2.81 -12.75 7.61
N ILE A 85 2.44 -11.73 8.35
CA ILE A 85 2.94 -10.36 8.23
C ILE A 85 3.30 -9.90 9.64
N ASP A 86 4.56 -9.54 9.82
CA ASP A 86 5.08 -9.10 11.12
C ASP A 86 4.81 -7.61 11.36
N LEU A 87 4.75 -6.84 10.28
CA LEU A 87 4.57 -5.39 10.35
C LEU A 87 3.64 -4.91 9.24
N LEU A 88 2.55 -4.26 9.61
CA LEU A 88 1.62 -3.60 8.67
C LEU A 88 1.73 -2.09 8.85
N ILE A 89 2.01 -1.37 7.76
CA ILE A 89 2.03 0.09 7.73
C ILE A 89 0.97 0.59 6.76
N ASN A 90 -0.10 1.15 7.29
CA ASN A 90 -1.15 1.81 6.53
C ASN A 90 -0.71 3.26 6.24
N CYS A 91 -0.08 3.48 5.09
CA CYS A 91 0.45 4.78 4.67
C CYS A 91 -0.33 5.38 3.50
N ALA A 92 -1.13 4.58 2.78
CA ALA A 92 -1.93 5.07 1.67
C ALA A 92 -3.02 6.03 2.14
N GLY A 93 -3.20 7.10 1.39
CA GLY A 93 -4.24 8.09 1.62
C GLY A 93 -4.34 9.03 0.44
N ILE A 94 -5.45 9.71 0.34
CA ILE A 94 -5.71 10.72 -0.68
C ILE A 94 -6.15 12.03 -0.03
N LEU A 95 -5.91 13.12 -0.73
CA LEU A 95 -6.43 14.44 -0.39
C LEU A 95 -7.70 14.69 -1.21
N GLY A 96 -8.69 15.34 -0.61
CA GLY A 96 -9.83 15.84 -1.35
C GLY A 96 -9.53 17.17 -2.02
N ASP A 97 -10.57 17.89 -2.43
CA ASP A 97 -10.43 19.23 -2.98
C ASP A 97 -10.03 20.21 -1.87
N MET A 98 -8.78 20.55 -1.83
CA MET A 98 -8.20 21.44 -0.81
C MET A 98 -8.46 22.93 -1.09
N ASN A 99 -9.08 23.27 -2.23
CA ASN A 99 -9.36 24.64 -2.61
C ASN A 99 -10.76 25.13 -2.21
N LYS A 100 -11.58 24.24 -1.65
CA LYS A 100 -12.94 24.56 -1.22
C LYS A 100 -13.05 24.79 0.29
N ASN A 101 -13.90 25.72 0.65
CA ASN A 101 -14.27 26.04 2.03
C ASN A 101 -15.71 25.63 2.31
N LEU A 102 -16.13 25.68 3.58
CA LEU A 102 -17.49 25.27 4.00
C LEU A 102 -18.63 26.09 3.36
N GLY A 103 -18.34 27.29 2.86
CA GLY A 103 -19.35 28.12 2.17
C GLY A 103 -19.42 27.87 0.67
N ASP A 104 -18.56 27.03 0.12
CA ASP A 104 -18.54 26.73 -1.30
C ASP A 104 -19.49 25.58 -1.64
N ASP A 105 -19.67 25.34 -2.94
CA ASP A 105 -20.41 24.19 -3.43
C ASP A 105 -19.55 22.93 -3.25
N LEU A 106 -19.87 22.12 -2.25
CA LEU A 106 -19.11 20.93 -1.87
C LEU A 106 -19.58 19.70 -2.65
N ASP A 107 -18.62 18.92 -3.11
CA ASP A 107 -18.87 17.60 -3.69
C ASP A 107 -18.83 16.54 -2.58
N PHE A 108 -20.01 16.10 -2.14
CA PHE A 108 -20.14 15.10 -1.08
C PHE A 108 -19.69 13.70 -1.52
N ASP A 109 -19.79 13.37 -2.79
CA ASP A 109 -19.28 12.10 -3.31
C ASP A 109 -17.74 12.06 -3.20
N GLU A 110 -17.06 13.16 -3.49
CA GLU A 110 -15.63 13.29 -3.29
C GLU A 110 -15.25 13.21 -1.80
N ILE A 111 -16.00 13.85 -0.92
CA ILE A 111 -15.79 13.76 0.52
C ILE A 111 -15.92 12.31 1.00
N MET A 112 -16.97 11.62 0.56
CA MET A 112 -17.18 10.21 0.90
C MET A 112 -16.08 9.31 0.34
N ARG A 113 -15.57 9.61 -0.85
CA ARG A 113 -14.44 8.90 -1.43
C ARG A 113 -13.17 9.03 -0.57
N VAL A 114 -12.89 10.23 -0.09
CA VAL A 114 -11.73 10.49 0.79
C VAL A 114 -11.86 9.72 2.10
N ILE A 115 -13.02 9.74 2.72
CA ILE A 115 -13.28 8.97 3.96
C ILE A 115 -13.14 7.48 3.71
N ASN A 116 -13.71 6.98 2.62
CA ASN A 116 -13.64 5.58 2.25
C ASN A 116 -12.17 5.12 2.08
N VAL A 117 -11.34 5.87 1.38
CA VAL A 117 -9.94 5.52 1.19
C VAL A 117 -9.15 5.66 2.49
N ASN A 118 -9.23 6.83 3.14
CA ASN A 118 -8.32 7.16 4.24
C ASN A 118 -8.67 6.45 5.57
N ALA A 119 -9.93 6.16 5.80
CA ALA A 119 -10.38 5.49 7.02
C ALA A 119 -10.77 4.04 6.77
N ILE A 120 -11.74 3.80 5.90
CA ILE A 120 -12.25 2.45 5.63
C ILE A 120 -11.21 1.62 4.86
N GLY A 121 -10.44 2.25 3.97
CA GLY A 121 -9.38 1.57 3.22
C GLY A 121 -8.30 0.98 4.14
N ALA A 122 -7.88 1.72 5.16
CA ALA A 122 -6.95 1.19 6.17
C ALA A 122 -7.55 -0.03 6.90
N LEU A 123 -8.82 0.02 7.25
CA LEU A 123 -9.51 -1.11 7.87
C LEU A 123 -9.61 -2.32 6.93
N ARG A 124 -9.86 -2.10 5.63
CA ARG A 124 -9.88 -3.19 4.63
C ARG A 124 -8.57 -3.96 4.57
N ILE A 125 -7.47 -3.25 4.64
CA ILE A 125 -6.13 -3.85 4.59
C ILE A 125 -5.81 -4.60 5.87
N THR A 126 -6.29 -4.13 7.00
CA THR A 126 -6.05 -4.75 8.30
C THR A 126 -6.84 -6.04 8.49
#